data_c417a3271e41ebbc2b304b6f3d82eb4e
#
_entry.id   c417a3271e41ebbc2b304b6f3d82eb4e
#
_cell.length_a   1.000
_cell.length_b   1.000
_cell.length_c   1.000
_cell.angle_alpha   90.00
_cell.angle_beta   90.00
_cell.angle_gamma   90.00
#
_symmetry.space_group_name_H-M   'P 1'
#
loop_
_entity.id
_entity.type
_entity.pdbx_description
1 polymer ?
#
loop_
_entity_poly.entity_id
_entity_poly.type
_entity_poly.pdbx_seq_one_letter_code
_entity_poly.pdbx_strand_id
1 'polypeptide(L)'
;MRTKLICALLALCLFCSGCSVMDLDTQNLMSPPKATGDKADIQRVIEESAGSYTFKYPQKGDYRSAVIMHDINGDGTDEAVAFYKSNTPDGVSDITVIFIDQISGEWQRIAAFQNSAAEVERVCFSDLNGDGWDSVLIGWSNYSSANQATVFRYENGEVKPSDLEYSYTDLALEDFDRDGTDELFMSSVNTADKSAAARLLKYSEASDSLVNVSEVEMNQEVTQYASFQAGELENGYRGVYIDGVKSGNQMTTELVYWDPEEQKLQAPFYSSDSSNKISLTRPAGVTCMDINEDGVIEIPAARPFEGNAA
;
A
#
# COMPACT_ATOMS: atom_id res chain seq x y z
N MET A 1 -73.89 1.91 -42.16
CA MET A 1 -73.32 0.68 -41.55
C MET A 1 -71.83 0.46 -41.88
N ARG A 2 -71.38 0.75 -43.08
CA ARG A 2 -69.95 0.53 -43.53
C ARG A 2 -68.90 1.35 -42.75
N THR A 3 -69.18 2.59 -42.37
CA THR A 3 -68.27 3.47 -41.63
C THR A 3 -68.05 3.01 -40.16
N LYS A 4 -69.10 2.49 -39.51
CA LYS A 4 -68.99 1.95 -38.15
C LYS A 4 -68.17 0.66 -38.09
N LEU A 5 -68.21 -0.15 -39.14
CA LEU A 5 -67.44 -1.38 -39.25
C LEU A 5 -65.91 -1.10 -39.47
N ILE A 6 -65.60 -0.07 -40.24
CA ILE A 6 -64.25 0.37 -40.52
C ILE A 6 -63.59 0.96 -39.25
N CYS A 7 -64.33 1.76 -38.48
CA CYS A 7 -63.85 2.26 -37.19
C CYS A 7 -63.64 1.15 -36.16
N ALA A 8 -64.49 0.12 -36.14
CA ALA A 8 -64.31 -1.03 -35.24
C ALA A 8 -63.08 -1.89 -35.63
N LEU A 9 -62.82 -2.06 -36.93
CA LEU A 9 -61.62 -2.76 -37.43
C LEU A 9 -60.33 -1.98 -37.15
N LEU A 10 -60.34 -0.65 -37.30
CA LEU A 10 -59.18 0.22 -36.98
C LEU A 10 -58.89 0.23 -35.45
N ALA A 11 -59.92 0.21 -34.61
CA ALA A 11 -59.76 0.11 -33.18
C ALA A 11 -59.20 -1.27 -32.75
N LEU A 12 -59.60 -2.37 -33.42
CA LEU A 12 -59.07 -3.71 -33.15
C LEU A 12 -57.60 -3.86 -33.54
N CYS A 13 -57.15 -3.20 -34.61
CA CYS A 13 -55.76 -3.19 -35.02
C CYS A 13 -54.85 -2.41 -34.04
N LEU A 14 -55.37 -1.43 -33.32
CA LEU A 14 -54.63 -0.68 -32.30
C LEU A 14 -54.42 -1.46 -31.00
N PHE A 15 -55.25 -2.48 -30.74
CA PHE A 15 -55.07 -3.37 -29.57
C PHE A 15 -54.12 -4.56 -29.83
N CYS A 16 -53.76 -4.83 -31.09
CA CYS A 16 -52.84 -5.89 -31.45
C CYS A 16 -51.38 -5.43 -31.56
N SER A 17 -51.08 -4.14 -31.41
CA SER A 17 -49.71 -3.67 -31.18
C SER A 17 -49.29 -3.84 -29.72
N GLY A 18 -49.40 -5.08 -29.24
CA GLY A 18 -48.75 -5.46 -28.02
C GLY A 18 -47.27 -5.22 -28.19
N CYS A 19 -46.70 -4.27 -27.43
CA CYS A 19 -45.28 -4.20 -27.20
C CYS A 19 -44.82 -5.61 -26.90
N SER A 20 -43.98 -6.21 -27.73
CA SER A 20 -43.13 -7.30 -27.28
C SER A 20 -42.36 -6.72 -26.11
N VAL A 21 -42.72 -7.10 -24.90
CA VAL A 21 -41.86 -6.93 -23.77
C VAL A 21 -40.60 -7.64 -24.21
N MET A 22 -39.56 -6.87 -24.60
CA MET A 22 -38.22 -7.43 -24.62
C MET A 22 -38.06 -8.17 -23.30
N ASP A 23 -37.81 -9.46 -23.36
CA ASP A 23 -37.30 -10.20 -22.24
C ASP A 23 -36.01 -9.47 -21.80
N LEU A 24 -36.20 -8.46 -20.98
CA LEU A 24 -35.12 -7.84 -20.25
C LEU A 24 -34.66 -8.93 -19.31
N ASP A 25 -33.64 -9.65 -19.75
CA ASP A 25 -32.93 -10.60 -18.92
C ASP A 25 -32.41 -9.84 -17.69
N THR A 26 -33.21 -9.86 -16.63
CA THR A 26 -32.92 -9.15 -15.38
C THR A 26 -31.61 -9.65 -14.77
N GLN A 27 -31.17 -10.86 -15.09
CA GLN A 27 -29.87 -11.37 -14.69
C GLN A 27 -28.73 -10.62 -15.41
N ASN A 28 -28.88 -10.27 -16.68
CA ASN A 28 -27.89 -9.47 -17.40
C ASN A 28 -27.85 -8.00 -16.94
N LEU A 29 -28.99 -7.46 -16.49
CA LEU A 29 -29.06 -6.08 -15.94
C LEU A 29 -28.45 -5.98 -14.53
N MET A 30 -28.42 -7.08 -13.79
CA MET A 30 -27.82 -7.16 -12.44
C MET A 30 -26.39 -7.71 -12.47
N SER A 31 -25.90 -8.14 -13.62
CA SER A 31 -24.51 -8.56 -13.77
C SER A 31 -23.58 -7.34 -13.73
N PRO A 32 -22.44 -7.41 -13.04
CA PRO A 32 -21.44 -6.35 -13.13
C PRO A 32 -21.06 -6.10 -14.61
N PRO A 33 -20.71 -4.86 -14.97
CA PRO A 33 -20.24 -4.57 -16.32
C PRO A 33 -19.11 -5.53 -16.70
N LYS A 34 -19.22 -6.17 -17.86
CA LYS A 34 -18.13 -7.02 -18.37
C LYS A 34 -16.93 -6.14 -18.68
N ALA A 35 -15.75 -6.55 -18.23
CA ALA A 35 -14.52 -5.92 -18.63
C ALA A 35 -14.35 -5.96 -20.16
N THR A 36 -13.75 -4.94 -20.75
CA THR A 36 -13.47 -4.85 -22.18
C THR A 36 -12.02 -4.42 -22.41
N GLY A 37 -11.45 -4.80 -23.55
CA GLY A 37 -10.04 -4.52 -23.87
C GLY A 37 -9.09 -5.22 -22.90
N ASP A 38 -7.98 -4.59 -22.58
CA ASP A 38 -6.91 -5.14 -21.72
C ASP A 38 -7.42 -5.70 -20.38
N LYS A 39 -8.40 -5.04 -19.77
CA LYS A 39 -9.01 -5.54 -18.53
C LYS A 39 -9.69 -6.89 -18.68
N ALA A 40 -10.30 -7.17 -19.83
CA ALA A 40 -10.93 -8.46 -20.10
C ALA A 40 -9.86 -9.55 -20.32
N ASP A 41 -8.79 -9.21 -21.02
CA ASP A 41 -7.69 -10.14 -21.28
C ASP A 41 -6.90 -10.47 -20.01
N ILE A 42 -6.59 -9.46 -19.19
CA ILE A 42 -5.98 -9.66 -17.86
C ILE A 42 -6.87 -10.53 -16.97
N GLN A 43 -8.19 -10.24 -16.93
CA GLN A 43 -9.13 -11.06 -16.17
C GLN A 43 -9.14 -12.51 -16.65
N ARG A 44 -9.10 -12.76 -17.96
CA ARG A 44 -9.00 -14.11 -18.54
C ARG A 44 -7.73 -14.84 -18.07
N VAL A 45 -6.57 -14.16 -18.06
CA VAL A 45 -5.31 -14.74 -17.57
C VAL A 45 -5.40 -15.13 -16.09
N ILE A 46 -6.06 -14.30 -15.28
CA ILE A 46 -6.29 -14.58 -13.86
C ILE A 46 -7.23 -15.78 -13.71
N GLU A 47 -8.34 -15.84 -14.46
CA GLU A 47 -9.31 -16.94 -14.43
C GLU A 47 -8.68 -18.29 -14.84
N GLU A 48 -7.84 -18.29 -15.88
CA GLU A 48 -7.10 -19.47 -16.34
C GLU A 48 -6.11 -19.95 -15.26
N SER A 49 -5.53 -19.03 -14.49
CA SER A 49 -4.55 -19.34 -13.45
C SER A 49 -5.19 -19.79 -12.13
N ALA A 50 -6.30 -19.18 -11.74
CA ALA A 50 -6.90 -19.29 -10.42
C ALA A 50 -8.09 -20.25 -10.36
N GLY A 51 -8.79 -20.48 -11.47
CA GLY A 51 -10.07 -21.16 -11.51
C GLY A 51 -11.16 -20.34 -10.80
N SER A 52 -11.77 -20.90 -9.77
CA SER A 52 -12.68 -20.15 -8.89
C SER A 52 -11.87 -19.39 -7.85
N TYR A 53 -12.05 -18.09 -7.75
CA TYR A 53 -11.22 -17.25 -6.89
C TYR A 53 -11.99 -16.06 -6.29
N THR A 54 -11.37 -15.42 -5.31
CA THR A 54 -11.82 -14.16 -4.72
C THR A 54 -10.65 -13.19 -4.72
N PHE A 55 -10.87 -12.00 -5.25
CA PHE A 55 -9.85 -10.95 -5.24
C PHE A 55 -9.48 -10.51 -3.82
N LYS A 56 -8.22 -10.15 -3.64
CA LYS A 56 -7.70 -9.46 -2.48
C LYS A 56 -7.26 -8.06 -2.90
N TYR A 57 -7.33 -7.12 -1.95
CA TYR A 57 -7.08 -5.70 -2.18
C TYR A 57 -6.10 -5.19 -1.15
N PRO A 58 -5.10 -4.39 -1.54
CA PRO A 58 -4.26 -3.70 -0.57
C PRO A 58 -5.09 -2.82 0.37
N GLN A 59 -4.78 -2.90 1.66
CA GLN A 59 -5.56 -2.22 2.71
C GLN A 59 -5.15 -0.76 2.89
N LYS A 60 -3.87 -0.43 2.59
CA LYS A 60 -3.26 0.89 2.74
C LYS A 60 -2.51 1.32 1.48
N GLY A 61 -2.03 2.56 1.47
CA GLY A 61 -1.27 3.16 0.39
C GLY A 61 -2.13 3.62 -0.77
N ASP A 62 -1.49 3.99 -1.87
CA ASP A 62 -2.13 4.59 -3.04
C ASP A 62 -2.75 3.56 -3.97
N TYR A 63 -2.19 2.36 -4.00
CA TYR A 63 -2.61 1.26 -4.87
C TYR A 63 -3.58 0.32 -4.16
N ARG A 64 -4.90 0.59 -4.29
CA ARG A 64 -5.96 -0.17 -3.60
C ARG A 64 -6.83 -1.03 -4.50
N SER A 65 -6.42 -1.22 -5.74
CA SER A 65 -7.09 -2.10 -6.71
C SER A 65 -6.66 -3.55 -6.51
N ALA A 66 -7.55 -4.50 -6.85
CA ALA A 66 -7.17 -5.91 -6.93
C ALA A 66 -6.26 -6.22 -8.11
N VAL A 67 -6.30 -5.39 -9.15
CA VAL A 67 -5.41 -5.39 -10.31
C VAL A 67 -4.79 -4.00 -10.38
N ILE A 68 -3.50 -3.93 -10.33
CA ILE A 68 -2.70 -2.70 -10.36
C ILE A 68 -1.90 -2.72 -11.65
N MET A 69 -1.96 -1.62 -12.40
CA MET A 69 -1.21 -1.42 -13.63
C MET A 69 -0.01 -0.52 -13.34
N HIS A 70 1.19 -0.94 -13.71
CA HIS A 70 2.41 -0.18 -13.53
C HIS A 70 3.52 -0.71 -14.45
N ASP A 71 4.28 0.17 -15.07
CA ASP A 71 5.44 -0.18 -15.90
C ASP A 71 6.62 -0.57 -14.99
N ILE A 72 6.76 -1.87 -14.71
CA ILE A 72 7.80 -2.41 -13.79
C ILE A 72 9.06 -2.86 -14.51
N ASN A 73 9.05 -2.84 -15.84
CA ASN A 73 10.19 -3.26 -16.65
C ASN A 73 10.80 -2.11 -17.49
N GLY A 74 10.19 -0.90 -17.41
CA GLY A 74 10.67 0.31 -18.07
C GLY A 74 10.52 0.31 -19.60
N ASP A 75 9.66 -0.53 -20.17
CA ASP A 75 9.47 -0.60 -21.62
C ASP A 75 8.42 0.39 -22.17
N GLY A 76 7.75 1.11 -21.28
CA GLY A 76 6.71 2.09 -21.57
C GLY A 76 5.32 1.47 -21.70
N THR A 77 5.16 0.21 -21.33
CA THR A 77 3.87 -0.48 -21.25
C THR A 77 3.64 -0.95 -19.82
N ASP A 78 2.46 -0.74 -19.26
CA ASP A 78 2.18 -1.19 -17.88
C ASP A 78 2.02 -2.71 -17.84
N GLU A 79 2.65 -3.37 -16.88
CA GLU A 79 2.34 -4.71 -16.42
C GLU A 79 1.16 -4.69 -15.44
N ALA A 80 0.53 -5.85 -15.24
CA ALA A 80 -0.51 -6.01 -14.23
C ALA A 80 -0.01 -6.85 -13.05
N VAL A 81 -0.18 -6.32 -11.84
CA VAL A 81 0.01 -7.05 -10.58
C VAL A 81 -1.35 -7.27 -9.95
N ALA A 82 -1.72 -8.52 -9.66
CA ALA A 82 -3.03 -8.83 -9.09
C ALA A 82 -2.94 -9.78 -7.89
N PHE A 83 -3.96 -9.72 -7.03
CA PHE A 83 -4.02 -10.49 -5.78
C PHE A 83 -5.33 -11.26 -5.69
N TYR A 84 -5.25 -12.55 -5.39
CA TYR A 84 -6.43 -13.38 -5.20
C TYR A 84 -6.19 -14.54 -4.24
N LYS A 85 -7.27 -15.15 -3.76
CA LYS A 85 -7.30 -16.46 -3.11
C LYS A 85 -8.14 -17.40 -3.96
N SER A 86 -7.60 -18.58 -4.29
CA SER A 86 -8.36 -19.61 -5.01
C SER A 86 -9.28 -20.35 -4.05
N ASN A 87 -10.49 -20.65 -4.51
CA ASN A 87 -11.44 -21.46 -3.81
C ASN A 87 -11.20 -22.94 -4.20
N THR A 88 -10.68 -23.74 -3.30
CA THR A 88 -10.39 -25.16 -3.51
C THR A 88 -11.39 -26.04 -2.76
N PRO A 89 -11.56 -27.32 -3.14
CA PRO A 89 -12.41 -28.25 -2.39
C PRO A 89 -12.02 -28.40 -0.91
N ASP A 90 -10.71 -28.21 -0.61
CA ASP A 90 -10.17 -28.34 0.75
C ASP A 90 -10.23 -27.01 1.54
N GLY A 91 -10.77 -25.93 0.94
CA GLY A 91 -10.88 -24.63 1.57
C GLY A 91 -10.40 -23.49 0.67
N VAL A 92 -9.98 -22.38 1.31
CA VAL A 92 -9.44 -21.21 0.60
C VAL A 92 -7.92 -21.26 0.66
N SER A 93 -7.27 -21.03 -0.48
CA SER A 93 -5.80 -21.00 -0.59
C SER A 93 -5.16 -19.83 0.15
N ASP A 94 -3.85 -19.85 0.22
CA ASP A 94 -3.04 -18.66 0.53
C ASP A 94 -3.28 -17.55 -0.50
N ILE A 95 -2.84 -16.32 -0.19
CA ILE A 95 -2.90 -15.23 -1.15
C ILE A 95 -1.90 -15.53 -2.28
N THR A 96 -2.39 -15.47 -3.51
CA THR A 96 -1.53 -15.50 -4.70
C THR A 96 -1.36 -14.07 -5.21
N VAL A 97 -0.12 -13.62 -5.39
CA VAL A 97 0.22 -12.49 -6.24
C VAL A 97 0.59 -13.03 -7.61
N ILE A 98 0.00 -12.46 -8.65
CA ILE A 98 0.26 -12.82 -10.05
C ILE A 98 0.78 -11.60 -10.79
N PHE A 99 1.83 -11.81 -11.58
CA PHE A 99 2.40 -10.82 -12.49
C PHE A 99 2.03 -11.20 -13.91
N ILE A 100 1.54 -10.23 -14.67
CA ILE A 100 1.01 -10.43 -16.02
C ILE A 100 1.58 -9.33 -16.90
N ASP A 101 2.15 -9.71 -18.03
CA ASP A 101 2.81 -8.82 -18.98
C ASP A 101 2.21 -8.99 -20.38
N GLN A 102 2.35 -7.97 -21.24
CA GLN A 102 1.90 -7.99 -22.62
C GLN A 102 3.03 -8.42 -23.56
N ILE A 103 3.17 -9.72 -23.79
CA ILE A 103 4.20 -10.28 -24.66
C ILE A 103 3.67 -10.43 -26.08
N SER A 104 4.28 -9.73 -27.04
CA SER A 104 3.87 -9.72 -28.46
C SER A 104 2.41 -9.33 -28.69
N GLY A 105 1.88 -8.46 -27.85
CA GLY A 105 0.51 -7.95 -27.92
C GLY A 105 -0.55 -8.86 -27.26
N GLU A 106 -0.12 -9.91 -26.56
CA GLU A 106 -1.01 -10.80 -25.81
C GLU A 106 -0.67 -10.78 -24.32
N TRP A 107 -1.67 -10.62 -23.46
CA TRP A 107 -1.52 -10.64 -22.02
C TRP A 107 -1.24 -12.07 -21.52
N GLN A 108 -0.12 -12.26 -20.83
CA GLN A 108 0.36 -13.56 -20.37
C GLN A 108 0.86 -13.47 -18.93
N ARG A 109 0.63 -14.54 -18.16
CA ARG A 109 1.22 -14.67 -16.83
C ARG A 109 2.72 -14.92 -16.94
N ILE A 110 3.52 -14.03 -16.35
CA ILE A 110 4.98 -14.19 -16.25
C ILE A 110 5.40 -14.85 -14.94
N ALA A 111 4.68 -14.59 -13.84
CA ALA A 111 4.96 -15.21 -12.55
C ALA A 111 3.72 -15.30 -11.65
N ALA A 112 3.77 -16.19 -10.66
CA ALA A 112 2.82 -16.22 -9.56
C ALA A 112 3.48 -16.77 -8.30
N PHE A 113 3.24 -16.13 -7.15
CA PHE A 113 3.80 -16.48 -5.85
C PHE A 113 2.70 -16.57 -4.81
N GLN A 114 2.84 -17.45 -3.85
CA GLN A 114 1.90 -17.62 -2.74
C GLN A 114 2.48 -17.07 -1.44
N ASN A 115 1.62 -16.45 -0.64
CA ASN A 115 1.95 -15.97 0.69
C ASN A 115 0.82 -16.35 1.67
N SER A 116 1.20 -16.89 2.82
CA SER A 116 0.25 -17.35 3.86
C SER A 116 -0.35 -16.22 4.70
N ALA A 117 -0.07 -14.96 4.38
CA ALA A 117 -0.66 -13.81 5.05
C ALA A 117 -2.20 -13.81 4.97
N ALA A 118 -2.82 -13.14 5.94
CA ALA A 118 -4.26 -12.94 5.93
C ALA A 118 -4.69 -11.93 4.87
N GLU A 119 -3.94 -10.79 4.75
CA GLU A 119 -4.25 -9.68 3.87
C GLU A 119 -2.99 -9.12 3.19
N VAL A 120 -3.19 -8.48 2.05
CA VAL A 120 -2.22 -7.57 1.43
C VAL A 120 -2.30 -6.24 2.17
N GLU A 121 -1.24 -5.84 2.85
CA GLU A 121 -1.26 -4.60 3.63
C GLU A 121 -1.12 -3.39 2.71
N ARG A 122 -0.09 -3.37 1.85
CA ARG A 122 0.15 -2.32 0.84
C ARG A 122 0.91 -2.83 -0.37
N VAL A 123 0.93 -2.01 -1.42
CA VAL A 123 1.81 -2.15 -2.58
C VAL A 123 2.48 -0.80 -2.83
N CYS A 124 3.78 -0.82 -3.07
CA CYS A 124 4.56 0.34 -3.45
C CYS A 124 5.43 -0.01 -4.66
N PHE A 125 5.75 0.99 -5.47
CA PHE A 125 6.66 0.89 -6.60
C PHE A 125 7.78 1.91 -6.41
N SER A 126 9.02 1.52 -6.66
CA SER A 126 10.18 2.39 -6.51
C SER A 126 11.40 1.73 -7.14
N ASP A 127 12.27 2.54 -7.75
CA ASP A 127 13.59 2.11 -8.21
C ASP A 127 14.55 1.98 -7.03
N LEU A 128 14.53 0.82 -6.39
CA LEU A 128 15.30 0.53 -5.18
C LEU A 128 16.76 0.18 -5.45
N ASN A 129 17.12 -0.16 -6.69
CA ASN A 129 18.47 -0.59 -7.06
C ASN A 129 19.19 0.37 -8.03
N GLY A 130 18.52 1.46 -8.44
CA GLY A 130 19.09 2.50 -9.30
C GLY A 130 19.25 2.07 -10.76
N ASP A 131 18.56 1.04 -11.21
CA ASP A 131 18.63 0.57 -12.61
C ASP A 131 17.65 1.28 -13.55
N GLY A 132 16.78 2.15 -13.01
CA GLY A 132 15.77 2.91 -13.71
C GLY A 132 14.45 2.19 -13.86
N TRP A 133 14.26 1.03 -13.22
CA TRP A 133 13.03 0.23 -13.23
C TRP A 133 12.48 0.05 -11.82
N ASP A 134 11.15 0.09 -11.70
CA ASP A 134 10.54 0.01 -10.40
C ASP A 134 10.47 -1.42 -9.87
N SER A 135 10.98 -1.62 -8.67
CA SER A 135 10.71 -2.79 -7.84
C SER A 135 9.30 -2.71 -7.28
N VAL A 136 8.65 -3.86 -7.07
CA VAL A 136 7.33 -3.96 -6.44
C VAL A 136 7.50 -4.42 -5.00
N LEU A 137 7.28 -3.52 -4.03
CA LEU A 137 7.25 -3.88 -2.62
C LEU A 137 5.81 -4.23 -2.22
N ILE A 138 5.60 -5.43 -1.70
CA ILE A 138 4.31 -5.91 -1.20
C ILE A 138 4.39 -6.14 0.29
N GLY A 139 3.58 -5.39 1.04
CA GLY A 139 3.39 -5.58 2.47
C GLY A 139 2.31 -6.62 2.76
N TRP A 140 2.59 -7.51 3.72
CA TRP A 140 1.74 -8.60 4.15
C TRP A 140 1.33 -8.44 5.61
N SER A 141 0.05 -8.61 5.91
CA SER A 141 -0.49 -8.51 7.26
C SER A 141 -1.11 -9.81 7.74
N ASN A 142 -0.83 -10.12 9.01
CA ASN A 142 -1.47 -11.20 9.75
C ASN A 142 -2.03 -10.64 11.05
N TYR A 143 -3.13 -9.98 11.06
CA TYR A 143 -3.86 -9.29 12.15
C TYR A 143 -3.29 -9.33 13.59
N SER A 144 -2.56 -10.37 13.94
CA SER A 144 -2.02 -10.62 15.29
C SER A 144 -0.49 -10.49 15.41
N SER A 145 0.19 -10.19 14.31
CA SER A 145 1.65 -10.04 14.24
C SER A 145 2.03 -8.77 13.48
N ALA A 146 3.28 -8.36 13.61
CA ALA A 146 3.83 -7.29 12.81
C ALA A 146 3.81 -7.67 11.31
N ASN A 147 3.71 -6.67 10.45
CA ASN A 147 3.70 -6.87 9.00
C ASN A 147 5.06 -7.37 8.51
N GLN A 148 5.02 -8.12 7.41
CA GLN A 148 6.19 -8.57 6.66
C GLN A 148 6.15 -7.92 5.28
N ALA A 149 7.26 -7.90 4.56
CA ALA A 149 7.27 -7.44 3.17
C ALA A 149 8.16 -8.31 2.29
N THR A 150 7.78 -8.37 1.02
CA THR A 150 8.55 -8.99 -0.07
C THR A 150 8.77 -7.95 -1.15
N VAL A 151 9.99 -7.82 -1.63
CA VAL A 151 10.34 -7.03 -2.81
C VAL A 151 10.40 -7.96 -4.01
N PHE A 152 9.74 -7.59 -5.08
CA PHE A 152 9.77 -8.30 -6.35
C PHE A 152 10.46 -7.43 -7.39
N ARG A 153 11.42 -7.99 -8.11
CA ARG A 153 12.09 -7.31 -9.23
C ARG A 153 11.83 -8.05 -10.53
N TYR A 154 11.56 -7.30 -11.58
CA TYR A 154 11.39 -7.86 -12.92
C TYR A 154 12.70 -7.72 -13.69
N GLU A 155 13.37 -8.83 -13.96
CA GLU A 155 14.66 -8.86 -14.61
C GLU A 155 14.67 -9.93 -15.71
N ASN A 156 15.05 -9.53 -16.94
CA ASN A 156 15.22 -10.45 -18.06
C ASN A 156 14.00 -11.34 -18.36
N GLY A 157 12.79 -10.85 -18.16
CA GLY A 157 11.55 -11.60 -18.36
C GLY A 157 11.15 -12.49 -17.17
N GLU A 158 11.82 -12.37 -16.04
CA GLU A 158 11.55 -13.15 -14.83
C GLU A 158 11.28 -12.22 -13.65
N VAL A 159 10.33 -12.58 -12.79
CA VAL A 159 10.07 -11.90 -11.52
C VAL A 159 10.78 -12.64 -10.39
N LYS A 160 11.63 -11.94 -9.66
CA LYS A 160 12.42 -12.48 -8.55
C LYS A 160 11.95 -11.93 -7.21
N PRO A 161 11.44 -12.76 -6.29
CA PRO A 161 11.09 -12.34 -4.95
C PRO A 161 12.31 -12.29 -4.02
N SER A 162 12.30 -11.31 -3.12
CA SER A 162 13.23 -11.19 -2.00
C SER A 162 12.46 -10.80 -0.74
N ASP A 163 12.31 -11.73 0.19
CA ASP A 163 11.65 -11.48 1.47
C ASP A 163 12.55 -10.64 2.37
N LEU A 164 11.97 -9.62 3.01
CA LEU A 164 12.70 -8.81 3.97
C LEU A 164 12.82 -9.54 5.31
N GLU A 165 14.01 -9.45 5.90
CA GLU A 165 14.31 -10.07 7.19
C GLU A 165 13.52 -9.44 8.36
N TYR A 166 13.21 -8.14 8.24
CA TYR A 166 12.61 -7.36 9.32
C TYR A 166 11.10 -7.24 9.17
N SER A 167 10.40 -7.38 10.28
CA SER A 167 9.00 -7.01 10.37
C SER A 167 8.84 -5.51 10.64
N TYR A 168 7.70 -4.95 10.30
CA TYR A 168 7.44 -3.53 10.44
C TYR A 168 6.01 -3.23 10.94
N THR A 169 5.86 -2.03 11.50
CA THR A 169 4.56 -1.42 11.82
C THR A 169 4.11 -0.48 10.72
N ASP A 170 5.05 0.36 10.22
CA ASP A 170 4.86 1.20 9.04
C ASP A 170 6.19 1.40 8.30
N LEU A 171 6.11 1.83 7.02
CA LEU A 171 7.25 2.02 6.16
C LEU A 171 7.07 3.20 5.19
N ALA A 172 8.18 3.71 4.66
CA ALA A 172 8.24 4.70 3.60
C ALA A 172 9.36 4.36 2.62
N LEU A 173 9.15 4.72 1.35
CA LEU A 173 10.14 4.67 0.27
C LEU A 173 10.42 6.09 -0.17
N GLU A 174 11.66 6.53 -0.03
CA GLU A 174 12.13 7.88 -0.36
C GLU A 174 13.64 7.85 -0.52
N ASP A 175 14.19 8.77 -1.30
CA ASP A 175 15.63 9.04 -1.35
C ASP A 175 16.06 9.82 -0.10
N PHE A 176 16.36 9.10 0.99
CA PHE A 176 16.71 9.68 2.29
C PHE A 176 18.11 10.26 2.33
N ASP A 177 19.06 9.70 1.59
CA ASP A 177 20.45 10.15 1.61
C ASP A 177 20.84 10.98 0.38
N ARG A 178 19.90 11.20 -0.54
CA ARG A 178 20.04 12.02 -1.73
C ARG A 178 21.08 11.53 -2.73
N ASP A 179 21.20 10.22 -2.84
CA ASP A 179 22.06 9.60 -3.85
C ASP A 179 21.33 9.36 -5.19
N GLY A 180 20.04 9.62 -5.25
CA GLY A 180 19.17 9.47 -6.42
C GLY A 180 18.51 8.11 -6.52
N THR A 181 18.64 7.27 -5.49
CA THR A 181 17.99 5.97 -5.37
C THR A 181 17.15 5.95 -4.11
N ASP A 182 15.94 5.39 -4.17
CA ASP A 182 15.09 5.32 -2.99
C ASP A 182 15.58 4.28 -1.98
N GLU A 183 15.54 4.63 -0.71
CA GLU A 183 15.71 3.71 0.39
C GLU A 183 14.38 3.27 0.98
N LEU A 184 14.39 2.10 1.60
CA LEU A 184 13.28 1.62 2.41
C LEU A 184 13.50 1.96 3.89
N PHE A 185 12.73 2.94 4.38
CA PHE A 185 12.63 3.20 5.80
C PHE A 185 11.55 2.31 6.41
N MET A 186 11.89 1.60 7.49
CA MET A 186 10.95 0.76 8.23
C MET A 186 10.97 1.13 9.70
N SER A 187 9.79 1.22 10.32
CA SER A 187 9.67 1.36 11.75
C SER A 187 8.89 0.20 12.36
N SER A 188 9.25 -0.21 13.54
CA SER A 188 8.60 -1.30 14.26
C SER A 188 8.33 -0.93 15.71
N VAL A 189 7.15 -1.32 16.20
CA VAL A 189 6.78 -1.27 17.62
C VAL A 189 6.36 -2.67 18.04
N ASN A 190 6.99 -3.18 19.07
CA ASN A 190 6.61 -4.44 19.68
C ASN A 190 6.25 -4.20 21.16
N THR A 191 4.97 -4.26 21.45
CA THR A 191 4.44 -4.01 22.80
C THR A 191 4.73 -5.14 23.79
N ALA A 192 5.01 -6.35 23.30
CA ALA A 192 5.26 -7.52 24.14
C ALA A 192 6.63 -7.45 24.81
N ASP A 193 7.66 -7.05 24.08
CA ASP A 193 9.03 -6.88 24.58
C ASP A 193 9.41 -5.42 24.86
N LYS A 194 8.48 -4.49 24.62
CA LYS A 194 8.67 -3.04 24.76
C LYS A 194 9.84 -2.52 23.92
N SER A 195 9.96 -2.97 22.70
CA SER A 195 10.94 -2.46 21.77
C SER A 195 10.29 -1.58 20.68
N ALA A 196 10.98 -0.55 20.29
CA ALA A 196 10.65 0.31 19.16
C ALA A 196 11.94 0.72 18.47
N ALA A 197 11.98 0.56 17.15
CA ALA A 197 13.16 0.86 16.36
C ALA A 197 12.77 1.33 14.95
N ALA A 198 13.63 2.16 14.36
CA ALA A 198 13.60 2.51 12.96
C ALA A 198 14.86 1.99 12.26
N ARG A 199 14.70 1.55 11.02
CA ARG A 199 15.76 1.01 10.16
C ARG A 199 15.71 1.66 8.80
N LEU A 200 16.89 1.85 8.21
CA LEU A 200 17.05 2.22 6.81
C LEU A 200 17.70 1.06 6.06
N LEU A 201 17.01 0.58 5.02
CA LEU A 201 17.51 -0.47 4.16
C LEU A 201 17.85 0.10 2.81
N LYS A 202 19.06 -0.22 2.31
CA LYS A 202 19.54 0.13 0.97
C LYS A 202 19.79 -1.13 0.16
N TYR A 203 19.69 -1.01 -1.16
CA TYR A 203 20.08 -2.08 -2.06
C TYR A 203 21.60 -2.30 -2.01
N SER A 204 21.97 -3.57 -1.99
CA SER A 204 23.36 -4.00 -2.05
C SER A 204 23.57 -4.91 -3.25
N GLU A 205 24.37 -4.47 -4.22
CA GLU A 205 24.77 -5.29 -5.37
C GLU A 205 25.44 -6.61 -4.94
N ALA A 206 26.16 -6.62 -3.82
CA ALA A 206 26.90 -7.78 -3.36
C ALA A 206 26.00 -8.92 -2.91
N SER A 207 24.82 -8.61 -2.36
CA SER A 207 23.83 -9.60 -1.90
C SER A 207 22.59 -9.68 -2.79
N ASP A 208 22.49 -8.79 -3.78
CA ASP A 208 21.35 -8.63 -4.67
C ASP A 208 20.02 -8.48 -3.89
N SER A 209 20.05 -7.67 -2.82
CA SER A 209 18.92 -7.50 -1.89
C SER A 209 19.05 -6.22 -1.07
N LEU A 210 17.95 -5.82 -0.42
CA LEU A 210 17.95 -4.73 0.56
C LEU A 210 18.65 -5.20 1.85
N VAL A 211 19.60 -4.42 2.32
CA VAL A 211 20.35 -4.66 3.57
C VAL A 211 20.15 -3.50 4.54
N ASN A 212 20.06 -3.79 5.83
CA ASN A 212 19.98 -2.77 6.87
C ASN A 212 21.33 -2.03 6.98
N VAL A 213 21.33 -0.74 6.68
CA VAL A 213 22.53 0.12 6.78
C VAL A 213 22.57 0.94 8.04
N SER A 214 21.42 1.16 8.68
CA SER A 214 21.35 1.87 9.95
C SER A 214 20.08 1.51 10.74
N GLU A 215 20.24 1.47 12.06
CA GLU A 215 19.15 1.28 13.01
C GLU A 215 19.26 2.27 14.16
N VAL A 216 18.10 2.80 14.60
CA VAL A 216 18.03 3.67 15.76
C VAL A 216 16.87 3.25 16.68
N GLU A 217 17.10 3.27 17.97
CA GLU A 217 16.05 3.05 18.97
C GLU A 217 15.06 4.22 18.99
N MET A 218 13.78 3.90 19.16
CA MET A 218 12.69 4.81 19.31
C MET A 218 12.02 4.70 20.68
N ASN A 219 11.05 5.55 20.97
CA ASN A 219 10.36 5.58 22.26
C ASN A 219 9.61 4.27 22.56
N GLN A 220 10.09 3.52 23.50
CA GLN A 220 9.59 2.21 23.91
C GLN A 220 8.23 2.26 24.64
N GLU A 221 7.72 3.46 25.00
CA GLU A 221 6.40 3.63 25.61
C GLU A 221 5.29 3.76 24.56
N VAL A 222 5.65 3.89 23.26
CA VAL A 222 4.72 3.90 22.15
C VAL A 222 4.14 2.51 21.94
N THR A 223 2.83 2.42 21.78
CA THR A 223 2.11 1.15 21.59
C THR A 223 1.53 0.98 20.20
N GLN A 224 1.32 2.08 19.49
CA GLN A 224 0.84 2.13 18.11
C GLN A 224 1.13 3.49 17.48
N TYR A 225 1.08 3.57 16.15
CA TYR A 225 1.18 4.84 15.45
C TYR A 225 -0.20 5.42 15.16
N ALA A 226 -0.33 6.74 15.35
CA ALA A 226 -1.49 7.52 14.95
C ALA A 226 -1.25 8.21 13.59
N SER A 227 0.01 8.56 13.30
CA SER A 227 0.45 9.15 12.04
C SER A 227 1.87 8.67 11.73
N PHE A 228 2.15 8.54 10.44
CA PHE A 228 3.46 8.18 9.91
C PHE A 228 3.62 8.89 8.57
N GLN A 229 4.53 9.85 8.48
CA GLN A 229 4.70 10.71 7.31
C GLN A 229 6.17 10.95 7.03
N ALA A 230 6.60 10.69 5.79
CA ALA A 230 7.88 11.16 5.30
C ALA A 230 7.75 12.62 4.81
N GLY A 231 8.79 13.42 5.00
CA GLY A 231 8.78 14.81 4.59
C GLY A 231 10.16 15.45 4.62
N GLU A 232 10.26 16.62 3.99
CA GLU A 232 11.48 17.41 4.01
C GLU A 232 11.60 18.19 5.32
N LEU A 233 12.83 18.27 5.84
CA LEU A 233 13.19 19.06 7.01
C LEU A 233 13.64 20.46 6.55
N GLU A 234 13.58 21.45 7.43
CA GLU A 234 13.98 22.85 7.15
C GLU A 234 15.43 22.97 6.61
N ASN A 235 16.31 22.06 7.00
CA ASN A 235 17.69 21.99 6.46
C ASN A 235 17.81 21.23 5.14
N GLY A 236 16.69 20.80 4.58
CA GLY A 236 16.59 20.07 3.34
C GLY A 236 16.84 18.57 3.45
N TYR A 237 17.08 18.01 4.63
CA TYR A 237 17.15 16.56 4.81
C TYR A 237 15.76 15.93 4.71
N ARG A 238 15.70 14.62 4.44
CA ARG A 238 14.46 13.85 4.50
C ARG A 238 14.35 13.17 5.86
N GLY A 239 13.13 13.18 6.40
CA GLY A 239 12.87 12.52 7.68
C GLY A 239 11.48 11.92 7.73
N VAL A 240 11.24 11.09 8.73
CA VAL A 240 9.95 10.47 9.00
C VAL A 240 9.44 10.98 10.34
N TYR A 241 8.26 11.59 10.32
CA TYR A 241 7.55 12.07 11.49
C TYR A 241 6.55 11.00 11.93
N ILE A 242 6.69 10.51 13.15
CA ILE A 242 5.91 9.41 13.68
C ILE A 242 5.21 9.86 14.95
N ASP A 243 3.90 9.96 14.90
CA ASP A 243 3.09 10.23 16.09
C ASP A 243 2.72 8.92 16.77
N GLY A 244 3.34 8.66 17.89
CA GLY A 244 3.15 7.45 18.67
C GLY A 244 2.14 7.62 19.79
N VAL A 245 1.18 6.72 19.91
CA VAL A 245 0.22 6.66 21.01
C VAL A 245 0.85 5.93 22.20
N LYS A 246 0.74 6.55 23.38
CA LYS A 246 1.20 6.02 24.66
C LYS A 246 0.01 5.64 25.55
N SER A 247 0.26 4.97 26.66
CA SER A 247 -0.76 4.70 27.66
C SER A 247 -1.38 6.01 28.21
N GLY A 248 -2.62 5.95 28.67
CA GLY A 248 -3.29 7.10 29.29
C GLY A 248 -3.79 8.16 28.29
N ASN A 249 -4.08 7.77 27.04
CA ASN A 249 -4.56 8.69 26.00
C ASN A 249 -3.60 9.86 25.71
N GLN A 250 -2.33 9.56 25.73
CA GLN A 250 -1.25 10.48 25.39
C GLN A 250 -0.59 10.08 24.07
N MET A 251 0.02 11.04 23.39
CA MET A 251 0.88 10.81 22.23
C MET A 251 2.18 11.57 22.38
N THR A 252 3.18 11.09 21.64
CA THR A 252 4.46 11.76 21.46
C THR A 252 4.85 11.71 19.99
N THR A 253 5.75 12.58 19.58
CA THR A 253 6.32 12.54 18.23
C THR A 253 7.75 12.05 18.30
N GLU A 254 8.08 11.16 17.39
CA GLU A 254 9.44 10.82 17.01
C GLU A 254 9.72 11.45 15.64
N LEU A 255 10.90 12.02 15.49
CA LEU A 255 11.46 12.39 14.20
C LEU A 255 12.69 11.52 13.97
N VAL A 256 12.70 10.79 12.86
CA VAL A 256 13.86 10.00 12.45
C VAL A 256 14.32 10.48 11.08
N TYR A 257 15.59 10.81 10.93
CA TYR A 257 16.16 11.26 9.67
C TYR A 257 17.54 10.66 9.42
N TRP A 258 17.97 10.64 8.16
CA TRP A 258 19.31 10.25 7.79
C TRP A 258 20.29 11.40 8.00
N ASP A 259 21.37 11.15 8.72
CA ASP A 259 22.48 12.09 8.90
C ASP A 259 23.60 11.74 7.91
N PRO A 260 23.82 12.56 6.86
CA PRO A 260 24.82 12.25 5.86
C PRO A 260 26.27 12.45 6.33
N GLU A 261 26.50 13.18 7.43
CA GLU A 261 27.84 13.34 8.00
C GLU A 261 28.24 12.11 8.81
N GLU A 262 27.29 11.58 9.59
CA GLU A 262 27.51 10.39 10.43
C GLU A 262 27.14 9.08 9.73
N GLN A 263 26.54 9.16 8.54
CA GLN A 263 26.09 8.01 7.73
C GLN A 263 25.18 7.05 8.54
N LYS A 264 24.22 7.61 9.25
CA LYS A 264 23.29 6.83 10.08
C LYS A 264 21.97 7.56 10.34
N LEU A 265 20.97 6.80 10.77
CA LEU A 265 19.73 7.35 11.28
C LEU A 265 19.95 8.06 12.63
N GLN A 266 19.26 9.18 12.80
CA GLN A 266 19.17 9.95 14.04
C GLN A 266 17.73 10.06 14.50
N ALA A 267 17.50 9.96 15.81
CA ALA A 267 16.20 10.17 16.45
C ALA A 267 16.37 11.22 17.58
N PRO A 268 16.42 12.53 17.26
CA PRO A 268 16.82 13.59 18.19
C PRO A 268 15.87 13.78 19.37
N PHE A 269 14.61 13.33 19.26
CA PHE A 269 13.62 13.47 20.33
C PHE A 269 13.64 12.29 21.31
N TYR A 270 14.26 11.18 20.91
CA TYR A 270 14.50 10.05 21.76
C TYR A 270 15.99 9.80 21.91
N SER A 271 16.46 9.76 23.13
CA SER A 271 17.83 9.40 23.46
C SER A 271 17.82 8.41 24.61
N SER A 272 18.68 7.43 24.57
CA SER A 272 18.96 6.55 25.71
C SER A 272 19.57 7.31 26.91
N ASP A 273 20.21 8.47 26.62
CA ASP A 273 20.66 9.41 27.65
C ASP A 273 19.49 10.27 28.12
N SER A 274 19.05 10.03 29.36
CA SER A 274 17.93 10.73 29.98
C SER A 274 18.12 12.25 30.16
N SER A 275 19.35 12.74 30.05
CA SER A 275 19.66 14.18 30.16
C SER A 275 19.28 15.00 28.93
N ASN A 276 19.11 14.36 27.78
CA ASN A 276 18.87 15.03 26.49
C ASN A 276 17.49 14.77 25.88
N LYS A 277 16.55 14.19 26.64
CA LYS A 277 15.19 13.91 26.14
C LYS A 277 14.37 15.17 25.95
N ILE A 278 13.91 15.40 24.73
CA ILE A 278 12.88 16.38 24.43
C ILE A 278 11.53 15.68 24.53
N SER A 279 10.69 16.10 25.49
CA SER A 279 9.35 15.53 25.64
C SER A 279 8.37 16.30 24.78
N LEU A 280 7.81 15.65 23.77
CA LEU A 280 6.70 16.13 22.95
C LEU A 280 5.37 15.48 23.36
N THR A 281 5.28 15.02 24.61
CA THR A 281 4.07 14.36 25.11
C THR A 281 2.91 15.36 25.18
N ARG A 282 1.78 14.98 24.62
CA ARG A 282 0.55 15.76 24.54
C ARG A 282 -0.69 14.86 24.60
N PRO A 283 -1.90 15.41 24.80
CA PRO A 283 -3.13 14.64 24.65
C PRO A 283 -3.25 14.06 23.24
N ALA A 284 -3.79 12.85 23.13
CA ALA A 284 -4.01 12.19 21.84
C ALA A 284 -5.02 13.00 20.97
N GLY A 285 -4.84 12.91 19.65
CA GLY A 285 -5.74 13.48 18.65
C GLY A 285 -5.18 14.67 17.86
N VAL A 286 -3.97 15.15 18.18
CA VAL A 286 -3.29 16.19 17.38
C VAL A 286 -2.00 15.60 16.81
N THR A 287 -1.99 15.35 15.52
CA THR A 287 -0.86 14.76 14.77
C THR A 287 0.01 15.83 14.12
N CYS A 288 1.23 15.46 13.76
CA CYS A 288 2.08 16.27 12.89
C CYS A 288 1.41 16.47 11.53
N MET A 289 1.52 17.66 10.98
CA MET A 289 1.02 18.01 9.65
C MET A 289 1.65 19.30 9.17
N ASP A 290 1.69 19.48 7.87
CA ASP A 290 1.98 20.78 7.24
C ASP A 290 0.73 21.67 7.40
N ILE A 291 0.74 22.56 8.40
CA ILE A 291 -0.43 23.41 8.76
C ILE A 291 -0.55 24.61 7.82
N ASN A 292 0.57 25.11 7.34
CA ASN A 292 0.65 26.35 6.58
C ASN A 292 0.85 26.11 5.06
N GLU A 293 0.94 24.84 4.64
CA GLU A 293 1.12 24.41 3.24
C GLU A 293 2.44 24.90 2.62
N ASP A 294 3.53 24.97 3.42
CA ASP A 294 4.86 25.36 2.95
C ASP A 294 5.77 24.15 2.62
N GLY A 295 5.26 22.95 2.81
CA GLY A 295 5.98 21.69 2.55
C GLY A 295 6.76 21.16 3.75
N VAL A 296 6.78 21.89 4.88
CA VAL A 296 7.42 21.48 6.12
C VAL A 296 6.37 20.95 7.11
N ILE A 297 6.64 19.83 7.74
CA ILE A 297 5.73 19.23 8.71
C ILE A 297 5.98 19.85 10.10
N GLU A 298 4.95 20.49 10.68
CA GLU A 298 5.02 21.02 12.04
C GLU A 298 4.73 19.95 13.08
N ILE A 299 5.48 20.04 14.19
CA ILE A 299 5.33 19.17 15.35
C ILE A 299 4.55 19.86 16.45
N PRO A 300 3.33 19.40 16.80
CA PRO A 300 2.56 19.98 17.86
C PRO A 300 3.22 19.78 19.24
N ALA A 301 3.36 20.85 20.01
CA ALA A 301 3.88 20.82 21.38
C ALA A 301 2.86 21.36 22.38
N ALA A 302 2.68 20.65 23.50
CA ALA A 302 1.86 21.13 24.61
C ALA A 302 2.69 22.08 25.50
N ARG A 303 2.14 23.26 25.82
CA ARG A 303 2.68 24.12 26.87
C ARG A 303 1.76 24.10 28.10
N PRO A 304 2.32 23.97 29.33
CA PRO A 304 1.55 24.24 30.52
C PRO A 304 1.01 25.68 30.46
N PHE A 305 -0.27 25.84 30.72
CA PHE A 305 -0.86 27.20 30.82
C PHE A 305 -0.51 27.73 32.19
N GLU A 306 0.39 28.72 32.27
CA GLU A 306 0.65 29.48 33.51
C GLU A 306 -0.56 30.32 33.81
N GLY A 307 -1.44 29.93 34.72
CA GLY A 307 -2.56 30.75 35.11
C GLY A 307 -3.75 30.05 35.74
N ASN A 308 -3.87 28.76 35.75
CA ASN A 308 -4.93 28.03 36.46
C ASN A 308 -4.37 27.10 37.54
N ALA A 309 -3.79 27.66 38.58
CA ALA A 309 -3.79 27.05 39.90
C ALA A 309 -5.11 27.43 40.56
N ALA A 310 -6.14 26.56 40.45
CA ALA A 310 -7.33 26.60 41.27
C ALA A 310 -7.28 25.42 42.23
#